data_32e6a98a6889055dc3983508c120430c
#
_entry.id   32e6a98a6889055dc3983508c120430c
#
_cell.length_a   1.000
_cell.length_b   1.000
_cell.length_c   1.000
_cell.angle_alpha   90.00
_cell.angle_beta   90.00
_cell.angle_gamma   90.00
#
_symmetry.space_group_name_H-M   'P 1'
#
loop_
_entity.id
_entity.type
_entity.pdbx_description
1 polymer ?
#
loop_
_entity_poly.entity_id
_entity_poly.type
_entity_poly.pdbx_seq_one_letter_code
_entity_poly.pdbx_strand_id
1 'polypeptide(L)'
;MIRQGVKSCLYVAAIYILCTALLIPFQRSFIYPVQSADFNDCDLSGTGMRRVSFQGDRALFTPGRSGRVIVFYHGNAETACNWRHLGAGFGQLGDAVLVVEYPFYATGEQVSGQSLSQERLYQTVDHVEQWITDQGFNDTRVVGYSLGAALASYHARAQQVSLVVLYAPFDRLISVMWDRGIYVPPAVLWDKYDNIAQLQQSRAKVIILHGGVDNVVSPKRSKALAQTLGDRLIRYDVDPALDHNVMRGAVFQASVRDLLTYSTQD
;
A
#
# COMPACT_ATOMS: atom_id res chain seq x y z
N MET A 1 -41.98 -9.22 29.40
CA MET A 1 -40.97 -8.26 28.92
C MET A 1 -39.65 -8.92 28.51
N ILE A 2 -39.00 -9.75 29.30
CA ILE A 2 -37.68 -10.39 28.99
C ILE A 2 -37.71 -11.24 27.69
N ARG A 3 -38.77 -12.05 27.46
CA ARG A 3 -38.92 -12.87 26.24
C ARG A 3 -39.09 -12.04 24.94
N GLN A 4 -39.67 -10.85 25.03
CA GLN A 4 -39.81 -9.97 23.87
C GLN A 4 -38.48 -9.29 23.51
N GLY A 5 -37.69 -8.85 24.49
CA GLY A 5 -36.36 -8.30 24.28
C GLY A 5 -35.39 -9.32 23.63
N VAL A 6 -35.42 -10.56 24.09
CA VAL A 6 -34.59 -11.64 23.51
C VAL A 6 -34.96 -11.90 22.03
N LYS A 7 -36.27 -11.94 21.70
CA LYS A 7 -36.69 -12.09 20.30
C LYS A 7 -36.21 -10.95 19.41
N SER A 8 -36.33 -9.69 19.88
CA SER A 8 -35.84 -8.52 19.13
C SER A 8 -34.34 -8.57 18.88
N CYS A 9 -33.54 -8.94 19.89
CA CYS A 9 -32.08 -9.13 19.71
C CYS A 9 -31.76 -10.24 18.68
N LEU A 10 -32.49 -11.34 18.70
CA LEU A 10 -32.29 -12.43 17.72
C LEU A 10 -32.63 -12.00 16.30
N TYR A 11 -33.70 -11.20 16.10
CA TYR A 11 -34.06 -10.64 14.78
C TYR A 11 -32.99 -9.69 14.27
N VAL A 12 -32.49 -8.78 15.11
CA VAL A 12 -31.40 -7.86 14.72
C VAL A 12 -30.14 -8.62 14.37
N ALA A 13 -29.75 -9.62 15.15
CA ALA A 13 -28.62 -10.47 14.86
C ALA A 13 -28.78 -11.24 13.53
N ALA A 14 -29.97 -11.80 13.29
CA ALA A 14 -30.26 -12.52 12.05
C ALA A 14 -30.21 -11.61 10.82
N ILE A 15 -30.77 -10.39 10.91
CA ILE A 15 -30.68 -9.39 9.83
C ILE A 15 -29.23 -8.99 9.59
N TYR A 16 -28.45 -8.75 10.64
CA TYR A 16 -27.03 -8.41 10.52
C TYR A 16 -26.23 -9.53 9.84
N ILE A 17 -26.42 -10.78 10.25
CA ILE A 17 -25.78 -11.95 9.64
C ILE A 17 -26.18 -12.07 8.15
N LEU A 18 -27.47 -11.89 7.83
CA LEU A 18 -27.96 -11.96 6.46
C LEU A 18 -27.32 -10.84 5.60
N CYS A 19 -27.32 -9.59 6.07
CA CYS A 19 -26.70 -8.48 5.37
C CYS A 19 -25.19 -8.71 5.16
N THR A 20 -24.49 -9.19 6.19
CA THR A 20 -23.08 -9.54 6.07
C THR A 20 -22.85 -10.63 5.05
N ALA A 21 -23.64 -11.70 5.07
CA ALA A 21 -23.53 -12.81 4.11
C ALA A 21 -23.79 -12.36 2.66
N LEU A 22 -24.71 -11.44 2.44
CA LEU A 22 -24.99 -10.88 1.12
C LEU A 22 -23.85 -9.97 0.61
N LEU A 23 -23.09 -9.34 1.50
CA LEU A 23 -21.95 -8.49 1.13
C LEU A 23 -20.65 -9.26 0.87
N ILE A 24 -20.51 -10.48 1.39
CA ILE A 24 -19.30 -11.31 1.21
C ILE A 24 -18.88 -11.41 -0.26
N PRO A 25 -19.76 -11.76 -1.22
CA PRO A 25 -19.37 -11.90 -2.64
C PRO A 25 -18.84 -10.60 -3.27
N PHE A 26 -19.21 -9.44 -2.72
CA PHE A 26 -18.87 -8.13 -3.28
C PHE A 26 -17.71 -7.44 -2.54
N GLN A 27 -17.12 -8.06 -1.51
CA GLN A 27 -16.12 -7.40 -0.68
C GLN A 27 -14.91 -6.86 -1.49
N ARG A 28 -14.47 -7.56 -2.54
CA ARG A 28 -13.37 -7.12 -3.41
C ARG A 28 -13.73 -5.88 -4.22
N SER A 29 -14.96 -5.74 -4.66
CA SER A 29 -15.42 -4.52 -5.35
C SER A 29 -15.38 -3.27 -4.45
N PHE A 30 -15.54 -3.46 -3.14
CA PHE A 30 -15.40 -2.36 -2.17
C PHE A 30 -13.94 -2.07 -1.82
N ILE A 31 -13.09 -3.11 -1.80
CA ILE A 31 -11.66 -2.98 -1.48
C ILE A 31 -10.90 -2.41 -2.68
N TYR A 32 -11.24 -2.80 -3.91
CA TYR A 32 -10.49 -2.48 -5.12
C TYR A 32 -11.39 -1.78 -6.16
N PRO A 33 -11.73 -0.50 -5.99
CA PRO A 33 -12.48 0.24 -7.00
C PRO A 33 -11.62 0.44 -8.25
N VAL A 34 -12.17 0.06 -9.40
CA VAL A 34 -11.50 0.18 -10.70
C VAL A 34 -11.36 1.65 -11.11
N GLN A 35 -10.22 2.02 -11.66
CA GLN A 35 -9.95 3.35 -12.17
C GLN A 35 -10.22 3.43 -13.68
N SER A 36 -10.66 4.60 -14.14
CA SER A 36 -10.96 4.84 -15.56
C SER A 36 -9.73 5.22 -16.41
N ALA A 37 -8.55 5.33 -15.81
CA ALA A 37 -7.33 5.71 -16.54
C ALA A 37 -6.66 4.51 -17.20
N ASP A 38 -6.21 4.65 -18.45
CA ASP A 38 -5.38 3.65 -19.12
C ASP A 38 -3.89 3.92 -18.80
N PHE A 39 -3.18 2.88 -18.39
CA PHE A 39 -1.73 2.95 -18.15
C PHE A 39 -0.95 3.32 -19.42
N ASN A 40 -1.43 2.90 -20.59
CA ASN A 40 -0.78 3.19 -21.88
C ASN A 40 -0.96 4.64 -22.31
N ASP A 41 -2.05 5.28 -21.92
CA ASP A 41 -2.36 6.69 -22.25
C ASP A 41 -1.68 7.68 -21.30
N CYS A 42 -0.90 7.19 -20.32
CA CYS A 42 -0.17 8.03 -19.38
C CYS A 42 0.86 8.90 -20.10
N ASP A 43 0.72 10.21 -20.03
CA ASP A 43 1.74 11.15 -20.52
C ASP A 43 2.96 11.16 -19.59
N LEU A 44 4.09 10.69 -20.12
CA LEU A 44 5.36 10.62 -19.41
C LEU A 44 6.34 11.73 -19.82
N SER A 45 5.92 12.71 -20.62
CA SER A 45 6.76 13.81 -21.06
C SER A 45 7.34 14.58 -19.88
N GLY A 46 8.65 14.80 -19.89
CA GLY A 46 9.35 15.54 -18.83
C GLY A 46 9.50 14.81 -17.49
N THR A 47 9.01 13.58 -17.34
CA THR A 47 9.08 12.82 -16.06
C THR A 47 10.39 12.03 -15.91
N GLY A 48 11.10 11.75 -17.00
CA GLY A 48 12.24 10.84 -17.03
C GLY A 48 11.85 9.36 -16.87
N MET A 49 10.56 9.04 -16.83
CA MET A 49 10.06 7.68 -16.69
C MET A 49 9.78 7.03 -18.05
N ARG A 50 9.91 5.71 -18.09
CA ARG A 50 9.48 4.87 -19.21
C ARG A 50 8.63 3.70 -18.69
N ARG A 51 7.79 3.15 -19.54
CA ARG A 51 7.05 1.92 -19.21
C ARG A 51 7.97 0.72 -19.26
N VAL A 52 7.83 -0.17 -18.29
CA VAL A 52 8.47 -1.48 -18.26
C VAL A 52 7.43 -2.56 -17.97
N SER A 53 7.67 -3.75 -18.48
CA SER A 53 6.81 -4.91 -18.25
C SER A 53 7.67 -6.10 -17.83
N PHE A 54 7.17 -6.91 -16.91
CA PHE A 54 7.82 -8.10 -16.40
C PHE A 54 6.76 -9.12 -15.95
N GLN A 55 6.86 -10.35 -16.44
CA GLN A 55 5.98 -11.47 -16.08
C GLN A 55 4.46 -11.14 -16.17
N GLY A 56 4.07 -10.26 -17.11
CA GLY A 56 2.68 -9.80 -17.27
C GLY A 56 2.27 -8.63 -16.37
N ASP A 57 3.11 -8.21 -15.43
CA ASP A 57 2.94 -6.99 -14.66
C ASP A 57 3.64 -5.79 -15.32
N ARG A 58 3.34 -4.58 -14.85
CA ARG A 58 3.80 -3.32 -15.46
C ARG A 58 4.20 -2.32 -14.40
N ALA A 59 5.09 -1.41 -14.77
CA ALA A 59 5.51 -0.29 -13.93
C ALA A 59 6.00 0.90 -14.77
N LEU A 60 6.09 2.05 -14.14
CA LEU A 60 6.86 3.18 -14.64
C LEU A 60 8.25 3.14 -14.00
N PHE A 61 9.28 3.32 -14.81
CA PHE A 61 10.67 3.16 -14.37
C PHE A 61 11.55 4.34 -14.80
N THR A 62 12.34 4.86 -13.87
CA THR A 62 13.47 5.78 -14.12
C THR A 62 14.76 5.07 -13.77
N PRO A 63 15.75 4.97 -14.69
CA PRO A 63 17.05 4.37 -14.37
C PRO A 63 17.84 5.23 -13.38
N GLY A 64 18.66 4.59 -12.55
CA GLY A 64 19.59 5.21 -11.62
C GLY A 64 21.03 4.77 -11.86
N ARG A 65 21.97 5.32 -11.06
CA ARG A 65 23.40 5.00 -11.14
C ARG A 65 23.99 4.49 -9.82
N SER A 66 23.22 4.53 -8.73
CA SER A 66 23.70 4.17 -7.38
C SER A 66 23.72 2.66 -7.12
N GLY A 67 23.13 1.83 -7.99
CA GLY A 67 22.87 0.43 -7.71
C GLY A 67 21.66 0.19 -6.77
N ARG A 68 21.01 1.27 -6.34
CA ARG A 68 19.81 1.27 -5.50
C ARG A 68 18.56 1.48 -6.34
N VAL A 69 17.45 0.87 -5.91
CA VAL A 69 16.13 1.12 -6.47
C VAL A 69 15.13 1.52 -5.38
N ILE A 70 14.32 2.52 -5.68
CA ILE A 70 13.17 2.93 -4.88
C ILE A 70 11.93 2.36 -5.55
N VAL A 71 11.21 1.48 -4.86
CA VAL A 71 9.95 0.90 -5.33
C VAL A 71 8.79 1.61 -4.65
N PHE A 72 7.87 2.13 -5.44
CA PHE A 72 6.69 2.82 -4.93
C PHE A 72 5.41 2.02 -5.24
N TYR A 73 4.62 1.77 -4.19
CA TYR A 73 3.30 1.18 -4.23
C TYR A 73 2.25 2.23 -3.87
N HIS A 74 1.39 2.57 -4.83
CA HIS A 74 0.39 3.63 -4.69
C HIS A 74 -0.81 3.22 -3.83
N GLY A 75 -1.65 4.19 -3.49
CA GLY A 75 -2.87 3.99 -2.72
C GLY A 75 -3.99 3.32 -3.52
N ASN A 76 -5.08 3.04 -2.80
CA ASN A 76 -6.29 2.54 -3.42
C ASN A 76 -6.91 3.62 -4.33
N ALA A 77 -7.60 3.21 -5.38
CA ALA A 77 -8.22 4.11 -6.35
C ALA A 77 -7.24 5.06 -7.07
N GLU A 78 -5.97 4.65 -7.22
CA GLU A 78 -4.92 5.37 -7.95
C GLU A 78 -4.27 4.45 -8.99
N THR A 79 -3.47 5.02 -9.87
CA THR A 79 -2.64 4.29 -10.86
C THR A 79 -1.20 4.76 -10.77
N ALA A 80 -0.26 4.02 -11.32
CA ALA A 80 1.14 4.45 -11.40
C ALA A 80 1.27 5.82 -12.10
N CYS A 81 0.38 6.13 -13.04
CA CYS A 81 0.37 7.39 -13.75
C CYS A 81 0.15 8.61 -12.85
N ASN A 82 -0.62 8.47 -11.78
CA ASN A 82 -0.81 9.55 -10.79
C ASN A 82 0.52 9.94 -10.12
N TRP A 83 1.47 9.01 -10.06
CA TRP A 83 2.75 9.13 -9.36
C TRP A 83 3.96 9.27 -10.30
N ARG A 84 3.74 9.47 -11.60
CA ARG A 84 4.82 9.61 -12.60
C ARG A 84 5.82 10.74 -12.30
N HIS A 85 5.41 11.73 -11.52
CA HIS A 85 6.28 12.84 -11.11
C HIS A 85 7.39 12.40 -10.14
N LEU A 86 7.27 11.24 -9.49
CA LEU A 86 8.28 10.71 -8.59
C LEU A 86 9.59 10.39 -9.32
N GLY A 87 9.54 10.05 -10.62
CA GLY A 87 10.73 9.83 -11.43
C GLY A 87 11.69 11.01 -11.43
N ALA A 88 11.17 12.21 -11.67
CA ALA A 88 11.98 13.44 -11.62
C ALA A 88 12.41 13.78 -10.18
N GLY A 89 11.55 13.55 -9.17
CA GLY A 89 11.82 13.85 -7.77
C GLY A 89 12.94 12.98 -7.19
N PHE A 90 12.83 11.67 -7.32
CA PHE A 90 13.80 10.71 -6.77
C PHE A 90 15.01 10.49 -7.67
N GLY A 91 14.87 10.64 -8.99
CA GLY A 91 15.99 10.54 -9.92
C GLY A 91 17.12 11.53 -9.66
N GLN A 92 16.84 12.66 -8.98
CA GLN A 92 17.87 13.61 -8.53
C GLN A 92 18.81 13.02 -7.47
N LEU A 93 18.42 11.95 -6.78
CA LEU A 93 19.24 11.25 -5.80
C LEU A 93 20.20 10.24 -6.45
N GLY A 94 20.11 10.04 -7.76
CA GLY A 94 20.88 9.04 -8.50
C GLY A 94 20.36 7.61 -8.38
N ASP A 95 19.28 7.39 -7.63
CA ASP A 95 18.63 6.09 -7.47
C ASP A 95 17.70 5.79 -8.64
N ALA A 96 17.53 4.51 -8.95
CA ALA A 96 16.46 4.08 -9.84
C ALA A 96 15.11 4.20 -9.13
N VAL A 97 14.04 4.44 -9.89
CA VAL A 97 12.68 4.54 -9.35
C VAL A 97 11.75 3.64 -10.13
N LEU A 98 11.00 2.81 -9.43
CA LEU A 98 9.98 1.92 -9.99
C LEU A 98 8.63 2.23 -9.35
N VAL A 99 7.67 2.72 -10.12
CA VAL A 99 6.28 2.93 -9.68
C VAL A 99 5.42 1.81 -10.24
N VAL A 100 4.97 0.93 -9.36
CA VAL A 100 4.28 -0.31 -9.74
C VAL A 100 2.84 -0.02 -10.13
N GLU A 101 2.40 -0.52 -11.29
CA GLU A 101 0.99 -0.51 -11.69
C GLU A 101 0.31 -1.79 -11.20
N TYR A 102 -0.86 -1.66 -10.58
CA TYR A 102 -1.61 -2.83 -10.13
C TYR A 102 -2.42 -3.43 -11.28
N PRO A 103 -2.41 -4.76 -11.42
CA PRO A 103 -3.18 -5.41 -12.46
C PRO A 103 -4.69 -5.11 -12.31
N PHE A 104 -5.39 -4.95 -13.43
CA PHE A 104 -6.84 -4.67 -13.47
C PHE A 104 -7.29 -3.35 -12.82
N TYR A 105 -6.36 -2.47 -12.44
CA TYR A 105 -6.71 -1.16 -11.89
C TYR A 105 -7.04 -0.13 -12.96
N ALA A 106 -6.38 -0.19 -14.10
CA ALA A 106 -6.71 0.63 -15.27
C ALA A 106 -7.87 0.02 -16.07
N THR A 107 -8.69 0.87 -16.67
CA THR A 107 -9.77 0.44 -17.57
C THR A 107 -9.24 -0.32 -18.78
N GLY A 108 -10.04 -1.26 -19.27
CA GLY A 108 -9.72 -2.09 -20.42
C GLY A 108 -9.00 -3.39 -20.09
N GLU A 109 -8.56 -3.59 -18.85
CA GLU A 109 -7.80 -4.77 -18.43
C GLU A 109 -8.62 -5.83 -17.70
N GLN A 110 -9.91 -5.60 -17.50
CA GLN A 110 -10.79 -6.60 -16.92
C GLN A 110 -10.93 -7.79 -17.86
N VAL A 111 -10.11 -8.80 -17.65
CA VAL A 111 -10.29 -10.11 -18.28
C VAL A 111 -11.46 -10.79 -17.57
N SER A 112 -12.45 -11.23 -18.36
CA SER A 112 -13.62 -11.94 -17.83
C SER A 112 -13.19 -13.10 -16.91
N GLY A 113 -13.63 -13.06 -15.66
CA GLY A 113 -13.32 -14.08 -14.64
C GLY A 113 -12.08 -13.84 -13.79
N GLN A 114 -11.28 -12.79 -14.03
CA GLN A 114 -10.17 -12.38 -13.16
C GLN A 114 -10.55 -11.16 -12.32
N SER A 115 -10.41 -11.26 -11.02
CA SER A 115 -10.60 -10.15 -10.08
C SER A 115 -9.33 -9.87 -9.32
N LEU A 116 -9.08 -8.59 -9.02
CA LEU A 116 -8.00 -8.20 -8.14
C LEU A 116 -8.20 -8.83 -6.75
N SER A 117 -7.10 -9.30 -6.17
CA SER A 117 -7.07 -9.93 -4.85
C SER A 117 -5.75 -9.64 -4.15
N GLN A 118 -5.72 -9.82 -2.83
CA GLN A 118 -4.48 -9.75 -2.06
C GLN A 118 -3.40 -10.68 -2.64
N GLU A 119 -3.78 -11.91 -2.97
CA GLU A 119 -2.88 -12.91 -3.56
C GLU A 119 -2.28 -12.41 -4.89
N ARG A 120 -3.13 -11.88 -5.78
CA ARG A 120 -2.67 -11.34 -7.07
C ARG A 120 -1.75 -10.12 -6.89
N LEU A 121 -2.05 -9.23 -5.94
CA LEU A 121 -1.19 -8.09 -5.63
C LEU A 121 0.14 -8.53 -5.01
N TYR A 122 0.14 -9.55 -4.14
CA TYR A 122 1.37 -10.11 -3.59
C TYR A 122 2.22 -10.80 -4.67
N GLN A 123 1.59 -11.49 -5.61
CA GLN A 123 2.27 -12.03 -6.79
C GLN A 123 2.93 -10.91 -7.61
N THR A 124 2.26 -9.77 -7.80
CA THR A 124 2.89 -8.61 -8.45
C THR A 124 4.15 -8.15 -7.69
N VAL A 125 4.12 -8.14 -6.35
CA VAL A 125 5.30 -7.80 -5.54
C VAL A 125 6.43 -8.83 -5.76
N ASP A 126 6.12 -10.13 -5.79
CA ASP A 126 7.11 -11.18 -6.04
C ASP A 126 7.75 -11.05 -7.45
N HIS A 127 6.95 -10.68 -8.46
CA HIS A 127 7.48 -10.39 -9.80
C HIS A 127 8.36 -9.12 -9.83
N VAL A 128 8.01 -8.10 -9.05
CA VAL A 128 8.84 -6.89 -8.87
C VAL A 128 10.19 -7.25 -8.25
N GLU A 129 10.20 -8.07 -7.21
CA GLU A 129 11.45 -8.51 -6.56
C GLU A 129 12.34 -9.29 -7.51
N GLN A 130 11.77 -10.22 -8.28
CA GLN A 130 12.51 -10.95 -9.30
C GLN A 130 13.09 -10.01 -10.35
N TRP A 131 12.30 -9.07 -10.85
CA TRP A 131 12.76 -8.08 -11.83
C TRP A 131 13.92 -7.22 -11.28
N ILE A 132 13.83 -6.77 -10.02
CA ILE A 132 14.88 -6.00 -9.34
C ILE A 132 16.19 -6.80 -9.30
N THR A 133 16.10 -8.07 -8.95
CA THR A 133 17.24 -8.99 -8.91
C THR A 133 17.85 -9.17 -10.29
N ASP A 134 17.05 -9.38 -11.31
CA ASP A 134 17.49 -9.55 -12.71
C ASP A 134 18.15 -8.28 -13.27
N GLN A 135 17.74 -7.09 -12.79
CA GLN A 135 18.39 -5.82 -13.13
C GLN A 135 19.71 -5.57 -12.38
N GLY A 136 20.05 -6.40 -11.39
CA GLY A 136 21.30 -6.30 -10.63
C GLY A 136 21.30 -5.22 -9.55
N PHE A 137 20.12 -4.78 -9.08
CA PHE A 137 20.04 -3.90 -7.92
C PHE A 137 20.41 -4.67 -6.64
N ASN A 138 21.15 -4.02 -5.75
CA ASN A 138 21.65 -4.62 -4.51
C ASN A 138 21.15 -3.94 -3.22
N ASP A 139 20.47 -2.82 -3.34
CA ASP A 139 19.79 -2.12 -2.24
C ASP A 139 18.40 -1.68 -2.71
N THR A 140 17.37 -2.17 -2.03
CA THR A 140 15.97 -1.85 -2.33
C THR A 140 15.37 -1.04 -1.19
N ARG A 141 14.78 0.10 -1.53
CA ARG A 141 13.96 0.89 -0.62
C ARG A 141 12.52 0.85 -1.09
N VAL A 142 11.62 0.55 -0.19
CA VAL A 142 10.21 0.37 -0.54
C VAL A 142 9.38 1.46 0.09
N VAL A 143 8.56 2.11 -0.71
CA VAL A 143 7.64 3.16 -0.28
C VAL A 143 6.21 2.70 -0.55
N GLY A 144 5.35 2.78 0.43
CA GLY A 144 3.95 2.41 0.29
C GLY A 144 2.99 3.44 0.87
N TYR A 145 1.94 3.75 0.13
CA TYR A 145 0.90 4.68 0.55
C TYR A 145 -0.45 3.96 0.71
N SER A 146 -1.09 4.09 1.88
CA SER A 146 -2.42 3.53 2.15
C SER A 146 -2.47 2.01 1.87
N LEU A 147 -3.24 1.54 0.87
CA LEU A 147 -3.22 0.14 0.41
C LEU A 147 -1.81 -0.30 0.01
N GLY A 148 -1.06 0.57 -0.67
CA GLY A 148 0.33 0.30 -1.04
C GLY A 148 1.26 0.08 0.15
N ALA A 149 0.92 0.59 1.34
CA ALA A 149 1.66 0.28 2.56
C ALA A 149 1.58 -1.22 2.92
N ALA A 150 0.49 -1.91 2.55
CA ALA A 150 0.39 -3.36 2.75
C ALA A 150 1.30 -4.12 1.76
N LEU A 151 1.41 -3.65 0.52
CA LEU A 151 2.32 -4.25 -0.47
C LEU A 151 3.78 -3.98 -0.09
N ALA A 152 4.10 -2.77 0.37
CA ALA A 152 5.41 -2.42 0.88
C ALA A 152 5.80 -3.27 2.10
N SER A 153 4.86 -3.52 3.02
CA SER A 153 5.06 -4.40 4.19
C SER A 153 5.31 -5.85 3.77
N TYR A 154 4.63 -6.33 2.72
CA TYR A 154 4.87 -7.66 2.16
C TYR A 154 6.25 -7.73 1.48
N HIS A 155 6.62 -6.75 0.66
CA HIS A 155 7.92 -6.67 -0.02
C HIS A 155 9.09 -6.58 0.97
N ALA A 156 8.88 -5.95 2.12
CA ALA A 156 9.89 -5.81 3.18
C ALA A 156 10.50 -7.13 3.68
N ARG A 157 9.90 -8.28 3.36
CA ARG A 157 10.42 -9.61 3.71
C ARG A 157 11.64 -10.01 2.86
N ALA A 158 11.80 -9.39 1.69
CA ALA A 158 12.94 -9.64 0.82
C ALA A 158 14.25 -9.19 1.49
N GLN A 159 15.31 -9.98 1.34
CA GLN A 159 16.59 -9.75 2.04
C GLN A 159 17.28 -8.45 1.62
N GLN A 160 17.06 -8.00 0.39
CA GLN A 160 17.66 -6.79 -0.17
C GLN A 160 16.95 -5.51 0.23
N VAL A 161 15.79 -5.60 0.91
CA VAL A 161 15.07 -4.41 1.38
C VAL A 161 15.73 -3.88 2.64
N SER A 162 16.35 -2.70 2.53
CA SER A 162 17.04 -2.03 3.64
C SER A 162 16.14 -1.08 4.41
N LEU A 163 15.20 -0.41 3.72
CA LEU A 163 14.32 0.62 4.28
C LEU A 163 12.91 0.51 3.72
N VAL A 164 11.93 0.66 4.61
CA VAL A 164 10.50 0.76 4.28
C VAL A 164 9.94 2.07 4.78
N VAL A 165 9.31 2.83 3.90
CA VAL A 165 8.62 4.09 4.24
C VAL A 165 7.13 3.91 4.01
N LEU A 166 6.34 4.06 5.06
CA LEU A 166 4.89 3.83 5.05
C LEU A 166 4.14 5.13 5.29
N TYR A 167 3.31 5.51 4.31
CA TYR A 167 2.43 6.66 4.40
C TYR A 167 1.00 6.23 4.67
N ALA A 168 0.39 6.80 5.72
CA ALA A 168 -0.95 6.48 6.16
C ALA A 168 -1.22 4.95 6.24
N PRO A 169 -0.30 4.14 6.84
CA PRO A 169 -0.48 2.70 6.92
C PRO A 169 -1.54 2.33 7.95
N PHE A 170 -2.09 1.13 7.77
CA PHE A 170 -2.91 0.46 8.79
C PHE A 170 -2.16 -0.73 9.40
N ASP A 171 -2.61 -1.19 10.55
CA ASP A 171 -2.13 -2.43 11.20
C ASP A 171 -2.68 -3.68 10.48
N ARG A 172 -4.02 -3.75 10.33
CA ARG A 172 -4.76 -4.81 9.65
C ARG A 172 -5.98 -4.24 8.94
N LEU A 173 -6.35 -4.81 7.79
CA LEU A 173 -7.55 -4.37 7.06
C LEU A 173 -8.82 -4.48 7.92
N ILE A 174 -8.97 -5.56 8.68
CA ILE A 174 -10.12 -5.77 9.58
C ILE A 174 -10.26 -4.63 10.61
N SER A 175 -9.14 -4.08 11.09
CA SER A 175 -9.14 -2.99 12.05
C SER A 175 -9.69 -1.69 11.44
N VAL A 176 -9.37 -1.44 10.16
CA VAL A 176 -9.92 -0.30 9.42
C VAL A 176 -11.43 -0.46 9.22
N MET A 177 -11.89 -1.67 8.91
CA MET A 177 -13.32 -1.97 8.76
C MET A 177 -14.08 -1.73 10.07
N TRP A 178 -13.55 -2.19 11.19
CA TRP A 178 -14.14 -1.96 12.51
C TRP A 178 -14.21 -0.48 12.89
N ASP A 179 -13.22 0.33 12.51
CA ASP A 179 -13.26 1.79 12.71
C ASP A 179 -14.40 2.46 11.95
N ARG A 180 -14.87 1.83 10.88
CA ARG A 180 -16.00 2.28 10.06
C ARG A 180 -17.34 1.65 10.46
N GLY A 181 -17.37 0.91 11.58
CA GLY A 181 -18.59 0.25 12.06
C GLY A 181 -18.95 -1.04 11.33
N ILE A 182 -18.04 -1.58 10.50
CA ILE A 182 -18.24 -2.84 9.76
C ILE A 182 -17.64 -3.97 10.60
N TYR A 183 -18.44 -4.53 11.49
CA TYR A 183 -18.01 -5.57 12.43
C TYR A 183 -18.21 -6.98 11.85
N VAL A 184 -17.30 -7.44 11.01
CA VAL A 184 -17.32 -8.79 10.46
C VAL A 184 -16.28 -9.68 11.15
N PRO A 185 -16.53 -10.99 11.28
CA PRO A 185 -15.51 -11.93 11.75
C PRO A 185 -14.32 -11.96 10.76
N PRO A 186 -13.05 -11.98 11.23
CA PRO A 186 -11.88 -12.05 10.35
C PRO A 186 -11.89 -13.26 9.39
N ALA A 187 -12.56 -14.35 9.78
CA ALA A 187 -12.65 -15.59 8.99
C ALA A 187 -13.43 -15.41 7.68
N VAL A 188 -14.33 -14.43 7.58
CA VAL A 188 -15.12 -14.19 6.36
C VAL A 188 -14.44 -13.28 5.35
N LEU A 189 -13.34 -12.65 5.73
CA LEU A 189 -12.56 -11.83 4.81
C LEU A 189 -11.71 -12.71 3.88
N TRP A 190 -11.82 -12.46 2.59
CA TRP A 190 -10.97 -13.09 1.58
C TRP A 190 -9.58 -12.47 1.57
N ASP A 191 -9.54 -11.15 1.59
CA ASP A 191 -8.31 -10.37 1.60
C ASP A 191 -8.13 -9.75 2.99
N LYS A 192 -7.03 -10.05 3.68
CA LYS A 192 -6.88 -9.77 5.12
C LYS A 192 -5.89 -8.65 5.42
N TYR A 193 -4.84 -8.49 4.61
CA TYR A 193 -3.76 -7.51 4.79
C TYR A 193 -3.39 -7.30 6.26
N ASP A 194 -2.50 -8.14 6.79
CA ASP A 194 -1.92 -8.03 8.13
C ASP A 194 -0.50 -7.47 8.03
N ASN A 195 -0.35 -6.14 8.11
CA ASN A 195 0.94 -5.48 7.99
C ASN A 195 1.85 -5.76 9.19
N ILE A 196 1.29 -6.01 10.36
CA ILE A 196 2.05 -6.45 11.53
C ILE A 196 2.74 -7.78 11.23
N ALA A 197 1.98 -8.78 10.75
CA ALA A 197 2.52 -10.09 10.46
C ALA A 197 3.58 -10.05 9.34
N GLN A 198 3.40 -9.20 8.33
CA GLN A 198 4.38 -9.05 7.24
C GLN A 198 5.68 -8.42 7.75
N LEU A 199 5.58 -7.30 8.46
CA LEU A 199 6.77 -6.61 8.97
C LEU A 199 7.50 -7.39 10.06
N GLN A 200 6.83 -8.26 10.81
CA GLN A 200 7.51 -9.16 11.75
C GLN A 200 8.48 -10.13 11.09
N GLN A 201 8.28 -10.43 9.80
CA GLN A 201 9.15 -11.29 8.99
C GLN A 201 10.29 -10.51 8.32
N SER A 202 10.33 -9.18 8.46
CA SER A 202 11.30 -8.29 7.84
C SER A 202 12.44 -7.92 8.79
N ARG A 203 13.61 -7.61 8.24
CA ARG A 203 14.74 -6.99 8.93
C ARG A 203 14.91 -5.51 8.58
N ALA A 204 14.18 -5.02 7.60
CA ALA A 204 14.26 -3.65 7.14
C ALA A 204 13.96 -2.65 8.27
N LYS A 205 14.62 -1.51 8.21
CA LYS A 205 14.26 -0.34 9.02
C LYS A 205 12.96 0.25 8.50
N VAL A 206 12.16 0.86 9.38
CA VAL A 206 10.82 1.33 9.04
C VAL A 206 10.65 2.79 9.47
N ILE A 207 10.08 3.57 8.57
CA ILE A 207 9.62 4.93 8.81
C ILE A 207 8.12 4.97 8.58
N ILE A 208 7.37 5.58 9.48
CA ILE A 208 5.92 5.72 9.37
C ILE A 208 5.55 7.20 9.45
N LEU A 209 4.74 7.64 8.48
CA LEU A 209 4.25 9.01 8.38
C LEU A 209 2.73 8.99 8.21
N HIS A 210 1.99 9.80 8.99
CA HIS A 210 0.54 9.80 8.99
C HIS A 210 -0.05 11.20 9.14
N GLY A 211 -1.25 11.41 8.61
CA GLY A 211 -2.01 12.64 8.84
C GLY A 211 -2.83 12.55 10.13
N GLY A 212 -2.73 13.56 10.98
CA GLY A 212 -3.42 13.58 12.28
C GLY A 212 -4.94 13.67 12.19
N VAL A 213 -5.46 14.24 11.09
CA VAL A 213 -6.90 14.34 10.80
C VAL A 213 -7.35 13.37 9.69
N ASP A 214 -6.60 12.29 9.48
CA ASP A 214 -6.94 11.24 8.53
C ASP A 214 -8.27 10.55 8.93
N ASN A 215 -9.27 10.70 8.07
CA ASN A 215 -10.61 10.11 8.24
C ASN A 215 -10.81 8.84 7.38
N VAL A 216 -9.81 8.43 6.59
CA VAL A 216 -9.83 7.21 5.78
C VAL A 216 -9.20 6.06 6.55
N VAL A 217 -7.97 6.26 7.04
CA VAL A 217 -7.27 5.34 7.93
C VAL A 217 -6.94 6.10 9.23
N SER A 218 -7.57 5.73 10.32
CA SER A 218 -7.32 6.41 11.60
C SER A 218 -5.85 6.34 12.01
N PRO A 219 -5.22 7.45 12.48
CA PRO A 219 -3.83 7.46 12.94
C PRO A 219 -3.55 6.44 14.06
N LYS A 220 -4.57 6.00 14.80
CA LYS A 220 -4.43 4.93 15.79
C LYS A 220 -3.97 3.60 15.16
N ARG A 221 -4.20 3.39 13.85
CA ARG A 221 -3.79 2.17 13.13
C ARG A 221 -2.30 2.17 12.86
N SER A 222 -1.75 3.29 12.39
CA SER A 222 -0.30 3.41 12.24
C SER A 222 0.43 3.39 13.58
N LYS A 223 -0.18 3.96 14.62
CA LYS A 223 0.37 3.88 15.98
C LYS A 223 0.44 2.44 16.48
N ALA A 224 -0.63 1.65 16.29
CA ALA A 224 -0.65 0.23 16.63
C ALA A 224 0.44 -0.56 15.87
N LEU A 225 0.64 -0.27 14.57
CA LEU A 225 1.71 -0.86 13.77
C LEU A 225 3.09 -0.47 14.31
N ALA A 226 3.33 0.82 14.57
CA ALA A 226 4.59 1.35 15.07
C ALA A 226 5.03 0.67 16.38
N GLN A 227 4.09 0.41 17.28
CA GLN A 227 4.35 -0.25 18.57
C GLN A 227 4.88 -1.68 18.44
N THR A 228 4.72 -2.34 17.29
CA THR A 228 5.18 -3.72 17.05
C THR A 228 6.59 -3.81 16.45
N LEU A 229 7.20 -2.68 16.06
CA LEU A 229 8.42 -2.65 15.27
C LEU A 229 9.71 -2.64 16.12
N GLY A 230 9.65 -2.21 17.39
CA GLY A 230 10.83 -2.11 18.25
C GLY A 230 11.94 -1.25 17.63
N ASP A 231 13.18 -1.72 17.70
CA ASP A 231 14.39 -1.02 17.19
C ASP A 231 14.44 -0.87 15.67
N ARG A 232 13.51 -1.48 14.95
CA ARG A 232 13.40 -1.29 13.49
C ARG A 232 12.67 0.00 13.13
N LEU A 233 11.87 0.56 14.04
CA LEU A 233 11.21 1.84 13.83
C LEU A 233 12.23 2.97 14.00
N ILE A 234 12.60 3.62 12.89
CA ILE A 234 13.54 4.75 12.94
C ILE A 234 12.79 6.04 13.25
N ARG A 235 11.58 6.17 12.67
CA ARG A 235 10.81 7.42 12.79
C ARG A 235 9.30 7.13 12.71
N TYR A 236 8.55 7.80 13.57
CA TYR A 236 7.08 7.83 13.53
C TYR A 236 6.61 9.26 13.68
N ASP A 237 6.07 9.83 12.60
CA ASP A 237 5.55 11.19 12.58
C ASP A 237 4.06 11.21 12.27
N VAL A 238 3.34 12.04 13.00
CA VAL A 238 1.95 12.38 12.74
C VAL A 238 1.84 13.89 12.58
N ASP A 239 1.53 14.34 11.37
CA ASP A 239 1.29 15.76 11.12
C ASP A 239 -0.16 16.09 11.48
N PRO A 240 -0.41 16.93 12.52
CA PRO A 240 -1.76 17.20 13.02
C PRO A 240 -2.65 17.94 12.02
N ALA A 241 -2.09 18.55 10.96
CA ALA A 241 -2.83 19.32 9.97
C ALA A 241 -3.18 18.54 8.72
N LEU A 242 -2.54 17.38 8.48
CA LEU A 242 -2.73 16.60 7.26
C LEU A 242 -3.82 15.54 7.40
N ASP A 243 -4.58 15.36 6.34
CA ASP A 243 -5.57 14.29 6.17
C ASP A 243 -4.93 13.01 5.58
N HIS A 244 -5.75 12.13 4.97
CA HIS A 244 -5.25 10.91 4.31
C HIS A 244 -4.28 11.20 3.15
N ASN A 245 -4.41 12.34 2.47
CA ASN A 245 -3.61 12.68 1.29
C ASN A 245 -2.22 13.25 1.67
N VAL A 246 -1.59 12.68 2.67
CA VAL A 246 -0.32 13.10 3.25
C VAL A 246 0.82 13.31 2.23
N MET A 247 0.79 12.59 1.10
CA MET A 247 1.81 12.69 0.05
C MET A 247 1.59 13.85 -0.94
N ARG A 248 0.54 14.64 -0.80
CA ARG A 248 0.26 15.78 -1.68
C ARG A 248 0.84 17.11 -1.19
N GLY A 249 1.29 17.16 0.04
CA GLY A 249 1.88 18.35 0.64
C GLY A 249 3.35 18.56 0.26
N ALA A 250 3.78 19.81 -0.01
CA ALA A 250 5.16 20.13 -0.34
C ALA A 250 6.15 19.74 0.77
N VAL A 251 5.75 19.87 2.03
CA VAL A 251 6.54 19.45 3.21
C VAL A 251 6.79 17.96 3.19
N PHE A 252 5.81 17.17 2.74
CA PHE A 252 5.91 15.74 2.64
C PHE A 252 6.84 15.29 1.51
N GLN A 253 6.78 15.94 0.36
CA GLN A 253 7.69 15.67 -0.76
C GLN A 253 9.15 16.01 -0.43
N ALA A 254 9.39 17.03 0.39
CA ALA A 254 10.72 17.34 0.90
C ALA A 254 11.21 16.26 1.88
N SER A 255 10.36 15.84 2.82
CA SER A 255 10.72 14.80 3.80
C SER A 255 11.01 13.44 3.16
N VAL A 256 10.38 13.11 2.02
CA VAL A 256 10.68 11.88 1.27
C VAL A 256 12.14 11.84 0.83
N ARG A 257 12.68 12.94 0.32
CA ARG A 257 14.10 13.01 -0.06
C ARG A 257 15.01 12.77 1.12
N ASP A 258 14.80 13.47 2.23
CA ASP A 258 15.60 13.33 3.44
C ASP A 258 15.57 11.91 3.99
N LEU A 259 14.41 11.29 3.97
CA LEU A 259 14.21 9.92 4.45
C LEU A 259 14.86 8.86 3.55
N LEU A 260 14.90 9.09 2.24
CA LEU A 260 15.52 8.18 1.28
C LEU A 260 17.04 8.34 1.19
N THR A 261 17.59 9.48 1.65
CA THR A 261 19.04 9.69 1.84
C THR A 261 19.54 9.10 3.16
N TYR A 262 18.65 8.65 4.06
CA TYR A 262 19.06 8.00 5.31
C TYR A 262 20.06 6.89 5.04
N SER A 263 21.23 6.97 5.67
CA SER A 263 22.25 5.91 5.60
C SER A 263 21.92 4.83 6.62
N THR A 264 21.84 3.58 6.19
CA THR A 264 21.73 2.43 7.09
C THR A 264 23.09 1.97 7.63
N GLN A 265 24.16 2.78 7.42
CA GLN A 265 25.54 2.44 7.78
C GLN A 265 25.98 2.93 9.17
N ASP A 266 25.05 3.42 10.01
CA ASP A 266 25.30 3.78 11.40
C ASP A 266 24.78 2.73 12.37
#